data_2524f6bba9d37a1fcc7c238e634e3760
#
_entry.id   2524f6bba9d37a1fcc7c238e634e3760
#
_cell.length_a   1.000
_cell.length_b   1.000
_cell.length_c   1.000
_cell.angle_alpha   90.00
_cell.angle_beta   90.00
_cell.angle_gamma   90.00
#
_symmetry.space_group_name_H-M   'P 1'
#
loop_
_entity.id
_entity.type
_entity.pdbx_description
1 polymer ?
#
loop_
_entity_poly.entity_id
_entity_poly.type
_entity_poly.pdbx_seq_one_letter_code
_entity_poly.pdbx_strand_id
1 'polypeptide(L)'
;MGSRVYARRCRERAENIRAMLSLETIGYCSQEAGSQWLSLFGMLYPSRGDYIVFVANPFSKELLKNATQSFERQTDITWQTATLPSFSPGAKSSDHWSFWKEGYPALMVTDTAPFRYPHYHKPSDTPDKLRYGF
;
A
#
# COMPACT_ATOMS: atom_id res chain seq x y z
N MET A 1 -0.17 14.90 8.23
CA MET A 1 0.71 16.06 8.01
C MET A 1 2.16 15.81 8.42
N GLY A 2 2.43 14.95 9.37
CA GLY A 2 3.77 14.64 9.88
C GLY A 2 4.75 14.15 8.82
N SER A 3 4.35 13.19 7.99
CA SER A 3 5.19 12.64 6.92
C SER A 3 5.68 13.68 5.91
N ARG A 4 4.84 14.68 5.58
CA ARG A 4 5.22 15.76 4.66
C ARG A 4 6.31 16.65 5.23
N VAL A 5 6.20 16.99 6.52
CA VAL A 5 7.22 17.78 7.22
C VAL A 5 8.51 16.99 7.35
N TYR A 6 8.40 15.71 7.69
CA TYR A 6 9.55 14.83 7.84
C TYR A 6 10.31 14.64 6.51
N ALA A 7 9.62 14.22 5.44
CA ALA A 7 10.22 14.01 4.12
C ALA A 7 10.91 15.27 3.60
N ARG A 8 10.27 16.43 3.75
CA ARG A 8 10.85 17.73 3.39
C ARG A 8 12.13 18.03 4.17
N ARG A 9 12.11 17.82 5.50
CA ARG A 9 13.32 18.02 6.33
C ARG A 9 14.46 17.08 5.95
N CYS A 10 14.15 15.81 5.60
CA CYS A 10 15.15 14.89 5.08
C CYS A 10 15.77 15.42 3.78
N ARG A 11 14.95 15.99 2.90
CA ARG A 11 15.44 16.61 1.66
C ARG A 11 16.32 17.82 1.92
N GLU A 12 15.91 18.71 2.82
CA GLU A 12 16.65 19.89 3.23
C GLU A 12 18.03 19.55 3.84
N ARG A 13 18.14 18.40 4.53
CA ARG A 13 19.39 17.91 5.11
C ARG A 13 20.19 16.99 4.18
N ALA A 14 19.73 16.82 2.93
CA ALA A 14 20.33 15.90 1.96
C ALA A 14 20.49 14.45 2.50
N GLU A 15 19.55 13.99 3.33
CA GLU A 15 19.57 12.64 3.87
C GLU A 15 19.40 11.60 2.74
N ASN A 16 20.21 10.54 2.77
CA ASN A 16 20.18 9.47 1.78
C ASN A 16 19.14 8.41 2.16
N ILE A 17 17.85 8.69 1.94
CA ILE A 17 16.78 7.72 2.16
C ILE A 17 16.73 6.75 0.97
N ARG A 18 17.07 5.49 1.22
CA ARG A 18 17.14 4.43 0.21
C ARG A 18 15.79 3.78 -0.06
N ALA A 19 14.91 3.76 0.93
CA ALA A 19 13.56 3.22 0.82
C ALA A 19 12.65 3.79 1.91
N MET A 20 11.38 3.96 1.58
CA MET A 20 10.31 4.22 2.53
C MET A 20 9.15 3.28 2.23
N LEU A 21 8.65 2.59 3.23
CA LEU A 21 7.49 1.71 3.13
C LEU A 21 6.39 2.26 4.06
N SER A 22 5.25 2.60 3.47
CA SER A 22 4.04 2.95 4.21
C SER A 22 3.15 1.72 4.30
N LEU A 23 3.00 1.15 5.49
CA LEU A 23 2.09 0.05 5.74
C LEU A 23 0.70 0.63 6.03
N GLU A 24 -0.24 0.39 5.15
CA GLU A 24 -1.57 0.99 5.19
C GLU A 24 -2.62 -0.10 5.27
N THR A 25 -3.17 -0.28 6.50
CA THR A 25 -4.23 -1.27 6.73
C THR A 25 -3.90 -2.66 6.15
N ILE A 26 -3.02 -3.41 6.78
CA ILE A 26 -2.60 -4.74 6.32
C ILE A 26 -3.17 -5.88 7.19
N GLY A 27 -4.27 -5.63 7.89
CA GLY A 27 -4.82 -6.53 8.91
C GLY A 27 -6.11 -7.24 8.54
N TYR A 28 -6.62 -7.10 7.30
CA TYR A 28 -7.88 -7.72 6.91
C TYR A 28 -7.78 -8.46 5.58
N CYS A 29 -8.26 -9.70 5.56
CA CYS A 29 -8.42 -10.48 4.34
C CYS A 29 -9.77 -11.21 4.32
N SER A 30 -10.23 -11.57 3.12
CA SER A 30 -11.40 -12.41 2.91
C SER A 30 -11.22 -13.29 1.68
N GLN A 31 -11.48 -14.58 1.83
CA GLN A 31 -11.46 -15.53 0.72
C GLN A 31 -12.81 -15.63 0.00
N GLU A 32 -13.82 -14.90 0.45
CA GLU A 32 -15.13 -14.89 -0.17
C GLU A 32 -15.08 -14.25 -1.56
N ALA A 33 -15.77 -14.86 -2.52
CA ALA A 33 -15.91 -14.30 -3.86
C ALA A 33 -16.67 -12.96 -3.80
N GLY A 34 -16.14 -11.94 -4.48
CA GLY A 34 -16.72 -10.59 -4.46
C GLY A 34 -16.36 -9.75 -3.22
N SER A 35 -15.53 -10.26 -2.30
CA SER A 35 -15.06 -9.50 -1.13
C SER A 35 -14.15 -8.33 -1.48
N GLN A 36 -13.59 -8.31 -2.69
CA GLN A 36 -12.85 -7.19 -3.27
C GLN A 36 -13.70 -6.52 -4.34
N TRP A 37 -14.25 -5.33 -4.04
CA TRP A 37 -15.18 -4.64 -4.94
C TRP A 37 -14.60 -3.39 -5.62
N LEU A 38 -13.29 -3.37 -5.86
CA LEU A 38 -12.63 -2.35 -6.67
C LEU A 38 -12.97 -2.58 -8.15
N SER A 39 -14.21 -2.24 -8.53
CA SER A 39 -14.78 -2.58 -9.85
C SER A 39 -14.16 -1.84 -11.03
N LEU A 40 -13.55 -0.68 -10.83
CA LEU A 40 -12.85 0.05 -11.92
C LEU A 40 -11.60 -0.66 -12.44
N PHE A 41 -11.04 -1.57 -11.62
CA PHE A 41 -9.88 -2.40 -11.97
C PHE A 41 -10.21 -3.90 -11.89
N GLY A 42 -11.48 -4.25 -11.73
CA GLY A 42 -11.93 -5.63 -11.51
C GLY A 42 -11.59 -6.63 -12.62
N MET A 43 -11.15 -6.16 -13.80
CA MET A 43 -10.54 -7.00 -14.83
C MET A 43 -9.06 -7.28 -14.59
N LEU A 44 -8.40 -6.56 -13.69
CA LEU A 44 -6.95 -6.65 -13.44
C LEU A 44 -6.61 -7.25 -12.07
N TYR A 45 -7.56 -7.26 -11.13
CA TYR A 45 -7.35 -7.75 -9.77
C TYR A 45 -8.30 -8.88 -9.42
N PRO A 46 -7.88 -9.85 -8.57
CA PRO A 46 -8.74 -10.91 -8.09
C PRO A 46 -10.00 -10.38 -7.38
N SER A 47 -11.12 -11.07 -7.53
CA SER A 47 -12.38 -10.71 -6.84
C SER A 47 -12.38 -11.06 -5.35
N ARG A 48 -11.41 -11.84 -4.88
CA ARG A 48 -11.20 -12.18 -3.47
C ARG A 48 -10.23 -11.21 -2.83
N GLY A 49 -10.53 -10.78 -1.63
CA GLY A 49 -9.70 -9.86 -0.86
C GLY A 49 -8.65 -10.56 0.01
N ASP A 50 -7.86 -11.48 -0.55
CA ASP A 50 -6.87 -12.31 0.13
C ASP A 50 -5.42 -12.08 -0.36
N TYR A 51 -5.13 -10.86 -0.79
CA TYR A 51 -3.80 -10.47 -1.29
C TYR A 51 -3.38 -9.10 -0.75
N ILE A 52 -2.09 -8.83 -0.79
CA ILE A 52 -1.48 -7.52 -0.50
C ILE A 52 -1.17 -6.80 -1.82
N VAL A 53 -1.34 -5.49 -1.85
CA VAL A 53 -0.95 -4.64 -2.98
C VAL A 53 0.25 -3.78 -2.62
N PHE A 54 1.27 -3.83 -3.48
CA PHE A 54 2.40 -2.91 -3.44
C PHE A 54 2.16 -1.79 -4.46
N VAL A 55 1.99 -0.57 -3.97
CA VAL A 55 1.77 0.60 -4.80
C VAL A 55 3.05 1.40 -4.93
N ALA A 56 3.46 1.65 -6.16
CA ALA A 56 4.66 2.40 -6.51
C ALA A 56 4.34 3.56 -7.47
N ASN A 57 5.26 4.51 -7.59
CA ASN A 57 5.33 5.39 -8.74
C ASN A 57 6.40 4.90 -9.74
N PRO A 58 6.47 5.47 -10.97
CA PRO A 58 7.47 5.06 -11.96
C PRO A 58 8.92 5.15 -11.49
N PHE A 59 9.26 6.07 -10.57
CA PHE A 59 10.60 6.24 -10.03
C PHE A 59 10.96 5.19 -8.97
N SER A 60 9.96 4.53 -8.37
CA SER A 60 10.14 3.52 -7.33
C SER A 60 10.14 2.08 -7.87
N LYS A 61 10.28 1.86 -9.18
CA LYS A 61 10.22 0.54 -9.81
C LYS A 61 11.24 -0.46 -9.27
N GLU A 62 12.46 -0.02 -9.04
CA GLU A 62 13.50 -0.89 -8.50
C GLU A 62 13.19 -1.31 -7.06
N LEU A 63 12.76 -0.36 -6.23
CA LEU A 63 12.30 -0.64 -4.88
C LEU A 63 11.11 -1.62 -4.89
N LEU A 64 10.13 -1.42 -5.79
CA LEU A 64 9.00 -2.32 -5.96
C LEU A 64 9.47 -3.75 -6.27
N LYS A 65 10.34 -3.91 -7.26
CA LYS A 65 10.90 -5.22 -7.64
C LYS A 65 11.58 -5.91 -6.45
N ASN A 66 12.44 -5.18 -5.74
CA ASN A 66 13.20 -5.74 -4.62
C ASN A 66 12.28 -6.12 -3.46
N ALA A 67 11.28 -5.27 -3.15
CA ALA A 67 10.31 -5.53 -2.09
C ALA A 67 9.43 -6.75 -2.39
N THR A 68 8.89 -6.85 -3.60
CA THR A 68 8.02 -7.98 -3.99
C THR A 68 8.81 -9.29 -4.06
N GLN A 69 10.02 -9.29 -4.59
CA GLN A 69 10.89 -10.48 -4.58
C GLN A 69 11.28 -10.93 -3.16
N SER A 70 11.49 -9.97 -2.25
CA SER A 70 11.76 -10.30 -0.86
C SER A 70 10.51 -10.87 -0.17
N PHE A 71 9.35 -10.28 -0.41
CA PHE A 71 8.07 -10.73 0.13
C PHE A 71 7.74 -12.16 -0.33
N GLU A 72 7.83 -12.44 -1.62
CA GLU A 72 7.57 -13.74 -2.22
C GLU A 72 8.45 -14.87 -1.64
N ARG A 73 9.69 -14.56 -1.25
CA ARG A 73 10.59 -15.52 -0.61
C ARG A 73 10.28 -15.81 0.85
N GLN A 74 9.49 -14.96 1.52
CA GLN A 74 9.25 -15.02 2.96
C GLN A 74 7.83 -15.45 3.34
N THR A 75 6.91 -15.50 2.38
CA THR A 75 5.50 -15.80 2.65
C THR A 75 4.79 -16.36 1.42
N ASP A 76 3.75 -17.17 1.68
CA ASP A 76 2.83 -17.69 0.66
C ASP A 76 1.64 -16.73 0.41
N ILE A 77 1.59 -15.59 1.07
CA ILE A 77 0.54 -14.58 0.85
C ILE A 77 0.60 -14.08 -0.59
N THR A 78 -0.51 -14.13 -1.27
CA THR A 78 -0.62 -13.62 -2.64
C THR A 78 -0.47 -12.10 -2.65
N TRP A 79 0.10 -11.57 -3.71
CA TRP A 79 0.34 -10.14 -3.85
C TRP A 79 0.07 -9.64 -5.26
N GLN A 80 -0.16 -8.34 -5.36
CA GLN A 80 -0.37 -7.61 -6.61
C GLN A 80 0.46 -6.33 -6.61
N THR A 81 0.60 -5.71 -7.76
CA THR A 81 1.28 -4.43 -7.87
C THR A 81 0.41 -3.39 -8.57
N ALA A 82 0.57 -2.13 -8.18
CA ALA A 82 0.04 -0.99 -8.89
C ALA A 82 1.12 0.06 -9.08
N THR A 83 1.35 0.49 -10.32
CA THR A 83 2.22 1.64 -10.60
C THR A 83 1.36 2.83 -10.99
N LEU A 84 1.34 3.84 -10.14
CA LEU A 84 0.50 5.02 -10.28
C LEU A 84 1.35 6.27 -10.51
N PRO A 85 0.99 7.14 -11.46
CA PRO A 85 1.58 8.48 -11.51
C PRO A 85 1.34 9.22 -10.21
N SER A 86 2.34 9.97 -9.72
CA SER A 86 2.27 10.65 -8.40
C SER A 86 1.14 11.68 -8.27
N PHE A 87 0.54 12.10 -9.38
CA PHE A 87 -0.58 13.04 -9.42
C PHE A 87 -1.96 12.36 -9.40
N SER A 88 -2.04 11.03 -9.59
CA SER A 88 -3.32 10.30 -9.62
C SER A 88 -4.01 10.32 -8.25
N PRO A 89 -5.35 10.26 -8.19
CA PRO A 89 -6.09 10.33 -6.92
C PRO A 89 -5.66 9.26 -5.92
N GLY A 90 -5.51 8.01 -6.33
CA GLY A 90 -5.09 6.90 -5.47
C GLY A 90 -3.65 6.99 -4.96
N ALA A 91 -2.79 7.80 -5.64
CA ALA A 91 -1.40 7.98 -5.24
C ALA A 91 -1.22 8.78 -3.94
N LYS A 92 -2.24 9.53 -3.51
CA LYS A 92 -2.17 10.46 -2.37
C LYS A 92 -2.73 9.87 -1.08
N SER A 93 -3.01 8.58 -1.06
CA SER A 93 -3.79 7.94 0.01
C SER A 93 -3.00 7.70 1.31
N SER A 94 -1.66 7.72 1.28
CA SER A 94 -0.86 7.49 2.48
C SER A 94 0.49 8.23 2.46
N ASP A 95 1.32 7.99 3.45
CA ASP A 95 2.57 8.70 3.75
C ASP A 95 3.65 8.57 2.66
N HIS A 96 3.66 7.48 1.88
CA HIS A 96 4.57 7.28 0.75
C HIS A 96 4.55 8.44 -0.26
N TRP A 97 3.39 9.06 -0.45
CA TRP A 97 3.26 10.19 -1.37
C TRP A 97 4.10 11.41 -0.95
N SER A 98 4.25 11.63 0.35
CA SER A 98 5.09 12.70 0.87
C SER A 98 6.56 12.53 0.46
N PHE A 99 7.04 11.30 0.46
CA PHE A 99 8.41 10.95 0.03
C PHE A 99 8.56 11.02 -1.49
N TRP A 100 7.56 10.60 -2.27
CA TRP A 100 7.56 10.78 -3.73
C TRP A 100 7.71 12.23 -4.13
N LYS A 101 7.04 13.15 -3.41
CA LYS A 101 7.13 14.59 -3.68
C LYS A 101 8.55 15.15 -3.48
N GLU A 102 9.29 14.58 -2.57
CA GLU A 102 10.66 14.99 -2.27
C GLU A 102 11.70 14.18 -3.07
N GLY A 103 11.25 13.33 -4.02
CA GLY A 103 12.12 12.56 -4.91
C GLY A 103 12.73 11.31 -4.28
N TYR A 104 12.18 10.84 -3.16
CA TYR A 104 12.62 9.60 -2.51
C TYR A 104 11.86 8.37 -3.03
N PRO A 105 12.53 7.21 -3.15
CA PRO A 105 11.85 5.96 -3.47
C PRO A 105 10.97 5.52 -2.29
N ALA A 106 9.68 5.30 -2.58
CA ALA A 106 8.72 4.88 -1.57
C ALA A 106 7.65 3.96 -2.14
N LEU A 107 7.08 3.11 -1.29
CA LEU A 107 5.96 2.23 -1.59
C LEU A 107 4.86 2.40 -0.55
N MET A 108 3.62 2.18 -0.96
CA MET A 108 2.54 1.82 -0.05
C MET A 108 2.31 0.31 -0.14
N VAL A 109 2.20 -0.34 1.01
CA VAL A 109 1.84 -1.76 1.13
C VAL A 109 0.49 -1.81 1.81
N THR A 110 -0.52 -2.36 1.15
CA THR A 110 -1.92 -2.25 1.62
C THR A 110 -2.72 -3.52 1.33
N ASP A 111 -3.67 -3.81 2.20
CA ASP A 111 -4.74 -4.79 1.96
C ASP A 111 -5.92 -4.20 1.17
N THR A 112 -5.83 -2.93 0.73
CA THR A 112 -6.90 -2.22 0.02
C THR A 112 -8.17 -2.01 0.84
N ALA A 113 -8.07 -1.79 2.15
CA ALA A 113 -9.19 -1.72 3.08
C ALA A 113 -10.41 -0.88 2.63
N PRO A 114 -10.26 0.28 1.95
CA PRO A 114 -11.42 1.04 1.46
C PRO A 114 -12.34 0.26 0.52
N PHE A 115 -11.82 -0.80 -0.12
CA PHE A 115 -12.50 -1.59 -1.13
C PHE A 115 -12.81 -3.03 -0.68
N ARG A 116 -12.49 -3.37 0.57
CA ARG A 116 -12.61 -4.74 1.07
C ARG A 116 -13.10 -4.79 2.52
N TYR A 117 -12.71 -3.85 3.37
CA TYR A 117 -12.96 -3.88 4.80
C TYR A 117 -14.25 -3.13 5.18
N PRO A 118 -15.31 -3.83 5.62
CA PRO A 118 -16.62 -3.20 5.89
C PRO A 118 -16.61 -2.17 7.03
N HIS A 119 -15.62 -2.25 7.92
CA HIS A 119 -15.50 -1.40 9.10
C HIS A 119 -14.55 -0.21 8.91
N TYR A 120 -13.95 -0.07 7.73
CA TYR A 120 -12.98 0.98 7.43
C TYR A 120 -13.50 2.38 7.81
N HIS A 121 -12.75 3.09 8.66
CA HIS A 121 -13.08 4.41 9.21
C HIS A 121 -14.46 4.49 9.90
N LYS A 122 -14.91 3.41 10.54
CA LYS A 122 -16.16 3.37 11.29
C LYS A 122 -15.91 3.10 12.78
N PRO A 123 -16.84 3.50 13.70
CA PRO A 123 -16.73 3.13 15.12
C PRO A 123 -16.70 1.62 15.38
N SER A 124 -17.15 0.82 14.42
CA SER A 124 -17.11 -0.65 14.48
C SER A 124 -15.76 -1.26 14.07
N ASP A 125 -14.75 -0.43 13.74
CA ASP A 125 -13.38 -0.86 13.50
C ASP A 125 -12.67 -1.12 14.83
N THR A 126 -12.72 -2.35 15.25
CA THR A 126 -12.21 -2.82 16.54
C THR A 126 -11.18 -3.95 16.35
N PRO A 127 -10.24 -4.17 17.29
CA PRO A 127 -9.15 -5.15 17.12
C PRO A 127 -9.61 -6.58 16.84
N ASP A 128 -10.81 -6.97 17.27
CA ASP A 128 -11.40 -8.30 17.01
C ASP A 128 -11.78 -8.54 15.55
N LYS A 129 -11.77 -7.50 14.72
CA LYS A 129 -12.03 -7.59 13.27
C LYS A 129 -10.78 -7.93 12.47
N LEU A 130 -9.61 -7.82 13.08
CA LEU A 130 -8.34 -8.12 12.41
C LEU A 130 -8.14 -9.64 12.23
N ARG A 131 -7.49 -10.00 11.14
CA ARG A 131 -7.15 -11.39 10.79
C ARG A 131 -5.67 -11.64 11.07
N TYR A 132 -5.32 -11.96 12.30
CA TYR A 132 -3.94 -12.15 12.77
C TYR A 132 -3.23 -13.38 12.15
N GLY A 133 -3.95 -14.25 11.46
CA GLY A 133 -3.38 -15.41 10.76
C GLY A 133 -3.23 -15.23 9.24
N PHE A 134 -3.35 -13.98 8.80
CA PHE A 134 -3.16 -13.60 7.39
C PHE A 134 -1.71 -13.20 7.12
#